data_95cb3c694a0bc4e41c3352b28d5d6106
#
_entry.id   95cb3c694a0bc4e41c3352b28d5d6106
#
_cell.length_a   1.000
_cell.length_b   1.000
_cell.length_c   1.000
_cell.angle_alpha   90.00
_cell.angle_beta   90.00
_cell.angle_gamma   90.00
#
_symmetry.space_group_name_H-M   'P 1'
#
loop_
_entity.id
_entity.type
_entity.pdbx_description
1 polymer ?
#
loop_
_entity_poly.entity_id
_entity_poly.type
_entity_poly.pdbx_seq_one_letter_code
_entity_poly.pdbx_strand_id
1 'polypeptide(L)'
;MLLILTVIFAYHRSVISYWYVFCVINLFLVWFIWRLAESYGRKTETVKDEDIKNSSPLKILRYWYGVAAILYIFKQIYLIVFSLKPADWDSVFMRLDFGLFGLNPTQWAHQFANPFLTEFLQIVYLYYYPMIVVFGLELYLRHRYKEFRYTIFILFFSFFLSYILYLFFPANGPRFHLHDFYSIN
;
A
#
# COMPACT_ATOMS: atom_id res chain seq x y z
N MET A 1 -10.47 3.31 5.59
CA MET A 1 -9.10 3.87 5.56
C MET A 1 -9.09 5.38 5.31
N LEU A 2 -9.65 5.89 4.19
CA LEU A 2 -9.66 7.34 3.89
C LEU A 2 -10.23 8.20 5.01
N LEU A 3 -11.34 7.80 5.64
CA LEU A 3 -11.93 8.52 6.77
C LEU A 3 -10.99 8.58 7.99
N ILE A 4 -10.32 7.46 8.29
CA ILE A 4 -9.33 7.40 9.39
C ILE A 4 -8.19 8.40 9.11
N LEU A 5 -7.64 8.39 7.90
CA LEU A 5 -6.60 9.34 7.50
C LEU A 5 -7.08 10.79 7.58
N THR A 6 -8.32 11.07 7.18
CA THR A 6 -8.90 12.41 7.31
C THR A 6 -8.94 12.87 8.76
N VAL A 7 -9.32 12.00 9.69
CA VAL A 7 -9.33 12.33 11.14
C VAL A 7 -7.91 12.59 11.65
N ILE A 8 -6.94 11.76 11.23
CA ILE A 8 -5.53 11.94 11.61
C ILE A 8 -5.00 13.28 11.09
N PHE A 9 -5.25 13.62 9.81
CA PHE A 9 -4.84 14.92 9.25
C PHE A 9 -5.47 16.10 9.97
N ALA A 10 -6.76 16.04 10.29
CA ALA A 10 -7.46 17.09 11.01
C ALA A 10 -6.96 17.24 12.46
N TYR A 11 -6.64 16.13 13.13
CA TYR A 11 -6.10 16.15 14.49
C TYR A 11 -4.69 16.74 14.54
N HIS A 12 -3.83 16.37 13.60
CA HIS A 12 -2.43 16.84 13.52
C HIS A 12 -2.22 18.05 12.60
N ARG A 13 -3.24 18.90 12.49
CA ARG A 13 -3.25 20.10 11.62
C ARG A 13 -2.10 21.08 11.84
N SER A 14 -1.54 21.11 13.04
CA SER A 14 -0.42 22.01 13.38
C SER A 14 0.93 21.54 12.85
N VAL A 15 1.06 20.25 12.57
CA VAL A 15 2.33 19.61 12.15
C VAL A 15 2.35 19.34 10.66
N ILE A 16 1.21 19.00 10.07
CA ILE A 16 1.12 18.58 8.68
C ILE A 16 0.71 19.78 7.80
N SER A 17 1.63 20.21 6.95
CA SER A 17 1.33 21.26 5.97
C SER A 17 0.27 20.79 4.97
N TYR A 18 -0.63 21.71 4.56
CA TYR A 18 -1.71 21.43 3.60
C TYR A 18 -2.68 20.31 4.02
N TRP A 19 -2.82 20.04 5.34
CA TRP A 19 -3.72 19.03 5.88
C TRP A 19 -5.16 19.14 5.33
N TYR A 20 -5.67 20.37 5.14
CA TYR A 20 -7.02 20.63 4.62
C TYR A 20 -7.21 20.14 3.18
N VAL A 21 -6.16 20.20 2.36
CA VAL A 21 -6.21 19.67 0.97
C VAL A 21 -6.43 18.16 0.98
N PHE A 22 -5.70 17.44 1.83
CA PHE A 22 -5.87 15.99 1.99
C PHE A 22 -7.26 15.64 2.54
N CYS A 23 -7.77 16.42 3.51
CA CYS A 23 -9.11 16.21 4.03
C CYS A 23 -10.17 16.39 2.95
N VAL A 24 -10.10 17.46 2.17
CA VAL A 24 -11.07 17.72 1.07
C VAL A 24 -11.01 16.62 0.02
N ILE A 25 -9.80 16.23 -0.43
CA ILE A 25 -9.63 15.17 -1.42
C ILE A 25 -10.17 13.84 -0.89
N ASN A 26 -9.87 13.48 0.37
CA ASN A 26 -10.35 12.24 0.96
C ASN A 26 -11.88 12.20 1.06
N LEU A 27 -12.49 13.27 1.53
CA LEU A 27 -13.95 13.37 1.63
C LEU A 27 -14.60 13.32 0.24
N PHE A 28 -14.01 14.00 -0.75
CA PHE A 28 -14.46 13.92 -2.13
C PHE A 28 -14.36 12.49 -2.68
N LEU A 29 -13.25 11.78 -2.45
CA LEU A 29 -13.08 10.39 -2.89
C LEU A 29 -14.07 9.45 -2.20
N VAL A 30 -14.31 9.61 -0.90
CA VAL A 30 -15.31 8.82 -0.18
C VAL A 30 -16.71 9.06 -0.76
N TRP A 31 -17.08 10.32 -0.98
CA TRP A 31 -18.34 10.67 -1.61
C TRP A 31 -18.44 10.10 -3.03
N PHE A 32 -17.41 10.22 -3.84
CA PHE A 32 -17.36 9.72 -5.21
C PHE A 32 -17.51 8.19 -5.26
N ILE A 33 -16.76 7.46 -4.42
CA ILE A 33 -16.86 6.00 -4.31
C ILE A 33 -18.27 5.58 -3.87
N TRP A 34 -18.83 6.30 -2.90
CA TRP A 34 -20.18 6.04 -2.44
C TRP A 34 -21.22 6.26 -3.55
N ARG A 35 -21.11 7.35 -4.31
CA ARG A 35 -21.98 7.62 -5.48
C ARG A 35 -21.83 6.56 -6.56
N LEU A 36 -20.62 6.11 -6.84
CA LEU A 36 -20.37 4.99 -7.76
C LEU A 36 -21.05 3.71 -7.26
N ALA A 37 -20.94 3.40 -5.99
CA ALA A 37 -21.55 2.21 -5.39
C ALA A 37 -23.08 2.28 -5.45
N GLU A 38 -23.68 3.44 -5.13
CA GLU A 38 -25.13 3.65 -5.17
C GLU A 38 -25.70 3.55 -6.59
N SER A 39 -25.07 4.18 -7.57
CA SER A 39 -25.54 4.16 -8.96
C SER A 39 -25.54 2.76 -9.57
N TYR A 40 -24.69 1.86 -9.05
CA TYR A 40 -24.61 0.48 -9.50
C TYR A 40 -25.38 -0.51 -8.61
N GLY A 41 -25.52 -0.23 -7.31
CA GLY A 41 -26.24 -1.11 -6.38
C GLY A 41 -27.71 -1.31 -6.77
N ARG A 42 -28.34 -0.28 -7.33
CA ARG A 42 -29.73 -0.35 -7.82
C ARG A 42 -29.93 -1.19 -9.07
N LYS A 43 -28.85 -1.52 -9.81
CA LYS A 43 -28.92 -2.29 -11.07
C LYS A 43 -28.43 -3.74 -10.94
N THR A 44 -27.97 -4.19 -9.76
CA THR A 44 -27.10 -5.37 -9.65
C THR A 44 -27.79 -6.63 -9.12
N GLU A 45 -29.10 -6.71 -9.05
CA GLU A 45 -29.73 -7.99 -8.71
C GLU A 45 -29.62 -9.07 -9.81
N THR A 46 -29.20 -8.70 -11.03
CA THR A 46 -29.15 -9.64 -12.18
C THR A 46 -27.99 -9.42 -13.14
N VAL A 47 -26.79 -8.99 -12.69
CA VAL A 47 -25.66 -8.88 -13.61
C VAL A 47 -25.09 -10.26 -13.92
N LYS A 48 -25.49 -10.83 -15.06
CA LYS A 48 -24.81 -11.95 -15.70
C LYS A 48 -23.43 -11.48 -16.16
N ASP A 49 -22.44 -12.37 -16.09
CA ASP A 49 -21.04 -12.11 -16.52
C ASP A 49 -20.93 -11.58 -17.98
N GLU A 50 -21.97 -11.77 -18.80
CA GLU A 50 -22.08 -11.26 -20.18
C GLU A 50 -22.22 -9.73 -20.29
N ASP A 51 -22.75 -9.05 -19.28
CA ASP A 51 -22.92 -7.60 -19.31
C ASP A 51 -21.56 -6.83 -19.15
N ILE A 52 -20.51 -7.53 -18.80
CA ILE A 52 -19.17 -6.95 -18.64
C ILE A 52 -18.49 -6.76 -20.00
N LYS A 53 -18.91 -7.51 -21.00
CA LYS A 53 -18.36 -7.44 -22.38
C LYS A 53 -18.67 -6.09 -23.07
N ASN A 54 -19.74 -5.41 -22.68
CA ASN A 54 -20.09 -4.05 -23.15
C ASN A 54 -19.61 -2.99 -22.15
N SER A 55 -18.29 -2.89 -21.99
CA SER A 55 -17.64 -2.10 -20.95
C SER A 55 -17.74 -0.60 -21.23
N SER A 56 -18.69 0.07 -20.58
CA SER A 56 -18.59 1.52 -20.37
C SER A 56 -17.29 1.83 -19.61
N PRO A 57 -16.57 2.94 -19.92
CA PRO A 57 -15.36 3.37 -19.21
C PRO A 57 -15.53 3.41 -17.68
N LEU A 58 -16.74 3.70 -17.20
CA LEU A 58 -17.10 3.69 -15.79
C LEU A 58 -17.00 2.30 -15.14
N LYS A 59 -17.24 1.21 -15.90
CA LYS A 59 -17.07 -0.15 -15.38
C LYS A 59 -15.61 -0.49 -15.18
N ILE A 60 -14.73 -0.11 -16.11
CA ILE A 60 -13.29 -0.29 -15.99
C ILE A 60 -12.78 0.48 -14.76
N LEU A 61 -13.16 1.75 -14.63
CA LEU A 61 -12.80 2.56 -13.47
C LEU A 61 -13.21 1.91 -12.16
N ARG A 62 -14.40 1.31 -12.09
CA ARG A 62 -14.91 0.60 -10.90
C ARG A 62 -14.03 -0.59 -10.50
N TYR A 63 -13.45 -1.29 -11.44
CA TYR A 63 -12.60 -2.45 -11.15
C TYR A 63 -11.17 -2.04 -10.78
N TRP A 64 -10.69 -0.95 -11.35
CA TRP A 64 -9.30 -0.54 -11.25
C TRP A 64 -9.02 0.63 -10.30
N TYR A 65 -10.07 1.38 -9.85
CA TYR A 65 -9.87 2.52 -8.93
C TYR A 65 -9.08 2.14 -7.68
N GLY A 66 -9.21 0.91 -7.27
CA GLY A 66 -8.57 0.41 -6.10
C GLY A 66 -7.06 0.37 -6.20
N VAL A 67 -6.50 0.00 -7.32
CA VAL A 67 -5.05 0.01 -7.52
C VAL A 67 -4.49 1.42 -7.32
N ALA A 68 -5.17 2.42 -7.89
CA ALA A 68 -4.81 3.82 -7.68
C ALA A 68 -5.00 4.25 -6.22
N ALA A 69 -6.05 3.76 -5.55
CA ALA A 69 -6.32 4.06 -4.15
C ALA A 69 -5.24 3.50 -3.20
N ILE A 70 -4.69 2.32 -3.47
CA ILE A 70 -3.57 1.75 -2.70
C ILE A 70 -2.38 2.72 -2.71
N LEU A 71 -1.94 3.16 -3.89
CA LEU A 71 -0.80 4.06 -4.04
C LEU A 71 -1.05 5.43 -3.38
N TYR A 72 -2.27 5.97 -3.54
CA TYR A 72 -2.65 7.23 -2.94
C TYR A 72 -2.66 7.17 -1.40
N ILE A 73 -3.23 6.11 -0.83
CA ILE A 73 -3.27 5.89 0.62
C ILE A 73 -1.86 5.69 1.17
N PHE A 74 -1.02 4.91 0.49
CA PHE A 74 0.38 4.73 0.86
C PHE A 74 1.11 6.07 0.98
N LYS A 75 0.95 6.94 -0.02
CA LYS A 75 1.57 8.27 -0.01
C LYS A 75 1.12 9.12 1.18
N GLN A 76 -0.15 9.06 1.54
CA GLN A 76 -0.65 9.79 2.72
C GLN A 76 -0.09 9.25 4.03
N ILE A 77 -0.03 7.91 4.19
CA ILE A 77 0.53 7.28 5.38
C ILE A 77 2.01 7.63 5.52
N TYR A 78 2.77 7.55 4.43
CA TYR A 78 4.17 7.98 4.44
C TYR A 78 4.32 9.42 4.92
N LEU A 79 3.45 10.33 4.45
CA LEU A 79 3.48 11.73 4.82
C LEU A 79 3.14 11.95 6.31
N ILE A 80 2.17 11.21 6.84
CA ILE A 80 1.80 11.22 8.26
C ILE A 80 2.98 10.74 9.11
N VAL A 81 3.52 9.58 8.81
CA VAL A 81 4.62 8.99 9.57
C VAL A 81 5.87 9.88 9.54
N PHE A 82 6.21 10.43 8.37
CA PHE A 82 7.33 11.35 8.23
C PHE A 82 7.14 12.65 9.01
N SER A 83 5.92 13.21 8.99
CA SER A 83 5.62 14.49 9.68
C SER A 83 5.52 14.34 11.19
N LEU A 84 4.96 13.26 11.68
CA LEU A 84 4.75 13.04 13.11
C LEU A 84 6.00 12.52 13.82
N LYS A 85 6.97 11.97 13.09
CA LYS A 85 8.18 11.34 13.64
C LYS A 85 7.84 10.47 14.87
N PRO A 86 6.95 9.47 14.73
CA PRO A 86 6.59 8.60 15.83
C PRO A 86 7.82 7.83 16.35
N ALA A 87 7.67 7.14 17.47
CA ALA A 87 8.75 6.33 18.04
C ALA A 87 9.33 5.38 16.98
N ASP A 88 10.66 5.38 16.87
CA ASP A 88 11.36 4.52 15.93
C ASP A 88 11.37 3.07 16.44
N TRP A 89 10.67 2.20 15.73
CA TRP A 89 10.60 0.78 16.03
C TRP A 89 11.76 -0.02 15.44
N ASP A 90 12.62 0.61 14.64
CA ASP A 90 13.75 -0.08 14.00
C ASP A 90 14.67 -0.73 15.05
N SER A 91 14.94 -0.04 16.16
CA SER A 91 15.76 -0.58 17.25
C SER A 91 15.12 -1.80 17.94
N VAL A 92 13.81 -1.85 18.04
CA VAL A 92 13.07 -2.99 18.61
C VAL A 92 13.13 -4.18 17.64
N PHE A 93 12.87 -3.94 16.35
CA PHE A 93 12.95 -4.99 15.34
C PHE A 93 14.35 -5.56 15.20
N MET A 94 15.39 -4.73 15.24
CA MET A 94 16.78 -5.20 15.21
C MET A 94 17.14 -6.09 16.41
N ARG A 95 16.63 -5.76 17.61
CA ARG A 95 16.82 -6.63 18.79
C ARG A 95 16.09 -7.96 18.65
N LEU A 96 14.89 -7.95 18.08
CA LEU A 96 14.13 -9.15 17.78
C LEU A 96 14.86 -10.02 16.76
N ASP A 97 15.36 -9.42 15.68
CA ASP A 97 16.14 -10.12 14.66
C ASP A 97 17.39 -10.77 15.27
N PHE A 98 18.13 -10.01 16.10
CA PHE A 98 19.30 -10.54 16.80
C PHE A 98 18.94 -11.68 17.77
N GLY A 99 17.82 -11.56 18.49
CA GLY A 99 17.33 -12.60 19.37
C GLY A 99 16.91 -13.89 18.66
N LEU A 100 16.37 -13.76 17.43
CA LEU A 100 15.91 -14.89 16.62
C LEU A 100 17.03 -15.58 15.85
N PHE A 101 17.95 -14.80 15.27
CA PHE A 101 18.98 -15.32 14.38
C PHE A 101 20.37 -15.40 15.01
N GLY A 102 20.57 -14.81 16.21
CA GLY A 102 21.89 -14.72 16.86
C GLY A 102 22.88 -13.81 16.15
N LEU A 103 22.44 -13.09 15.11
CA LEU A 103 23.22 -12.17 14.27
C LEU A 103 22.31 -11.12 13.68
N ASN A 104 22.89 -10.05 13.14
CA ASN A 104 22.13 -9.08 12.37
C ASN A 104 21.97 -9.57 10.92
N PRO A 105 20.73 -9.91 10.47
CA PRO A 105 20.50 -10.46 9.12
C PRO A 105 20.95 -9.52 8.01
N THR A 106 20.87 -8.20 8.22
CA THR A 106 21.30 -7.21 7.22
C THR A 106 22.82 -7.20 7.05
N GLN A 107 23.58 -7.30 8.15
CA GLN A 107 25.04 -7.39 8.08
C GLN A 107 25.47 -8.72 7.45
N TRP A 108 24.80 -9.81 7.81
CA TRP A 108 25.07 -11.12 7.21
C TRP A 108 24.80 -11.09 5.69
N ALA A 109 23.66 -10.56 5.26
CA ALA A 109 23.33 -10.45 3.84
C ALA A 109 24.29 -9.55 3.07
N HIS A 110 24.86 -8.51 3.71
CA HIS A 110 25.83 -7.62 3.08
C HIS A 110 27.13 -8.35 2.65
N GLN A 111 27.49 -9.47 3.28
CA GLN A 111 28.65 -10.27 2.88
C GLN A 111 28.53 -10.85 1.46
N PHE A 112 27.31 -11.02 0.98
CA PHE A 112 26.99 -11.51 -0.37
C PHE A 112 26.71 -10.38 -1.37
N ALA A 113 26.80 -9.12 -0.91
CA ALA A 113 26.51 -7.97 -1.76
C ALA A 113 27.56 -7.85 -2.88
N ASN A 114 27.09 -7.96 -4.11
CA ASN A 114 27.86 -7.65 -5.31
C ASN A 114 26.98 -6.86 -6.29
N PRO A 115 27.54 -6.10 -7.23
CA PRO A 115 26.76 -5.25 -8.12
C PRO A 115 25.69 -6.02 -8.89
N PHE A 116 26.02 -7.19 -9.42
CA PHE A 116 25.06 -8.00 -10.19
C PHE A 116 23.86 -8.46 -9.34
N LEU A 117 24.11 -9.00 -8.14
CA LEU A 117 23.06 -9.45 -7.23
C LEU A 117 22.19 -8.28 -6.78
N THR A 118 22.82 -7.14 -6.48
CA THR A 118 22.11 -5.93 -6.04
C THR A 118 21.17 -5.42 -7.13
N GLU A 119 21.64 -5.29 -8.36
CA GLU A 119 20.81 -4.86 -9.50
C GLU A 119 19.69 -5.86 -9.79
N PHE A 120 20.00 -7.16 -9.77
CA PHE A 120 19.00 -8.21 -9.95
C PHE A 120 17.87 -8.11 -8.91
N LEU A 121 18.22 -8.00 -7.63
CA LEU A 121 17.24 -7.86 -6.55
C LEU A 121 16.43 -6.56 -6.64
N GLN A 122 17.04 -5.47 -7.10
CA GLN A 122 16.33 -4.23 -7.35
C GLN A 122 15.30 -4.38 -8.47
N ILE A 123 15.66 -5.05 -9.57
CA ILE A 123 14.73 -5.34 -10.67
C ILE A 123 13.57 -6.20 -10.18
N VAL A 124 13.85 -7.27 -9.42
CA VAL A 124 12.81 -8.15 -8.85
C VAL A 124 11.87 -7.36 -7.94
N TYR A 125 12.43 -6.48 -7.10
CA TYR A 125 11.64 -5.62 -6.23
C TYR A 125 10.75 -4.63 -7.01
N LEU A 126 11.30 -4.00 -8.05
CA LEU A 126 10.53 -3.10 -8.91
C LEU A 126 9.43 -3.82 -9.68
N TYR A 127 9.66 -5.10 -10.05
CA TYR A 127 8.70 -5.90 -10.80
C TYR A 127 7.45 -6.27 -9.97
N TYR A 128 7.54 -6.21 -8.66
CA TYR A 128 6.41 -6.49 -7.76
C TYR A 128 5.15 -5.68 -8.07
N TYR A 129 5.29 -4.38 -8.29
CA TYR A 129 4.15 -3.50 -8.58
C TYR A 129 3.50 -3.77 -9.95
N PRO A 130 4.26 -3.82 -11.07
CA PRO A 130 3.70 -4.20 -12.37
C PRO A 130 3.08 -5.58 -12.36
N MET A 131 3.65 -6.55 -11.65
CA MET A 131 3.13 -7.92 -11.57
C MET A 131 1.67 -7.96 -11.09
N ILE A 132 1.32 -7.17 -10.07
CA ILE A 132 -0.05 -7.07 -9.57
C ILE A 132 -1.01 -6.59 -10.67
N VAL A 133 -0.58 -5.57 -11.43
CA VAL A 133 -1.38 -5.01 -12.53
C VAL A 133 -1.51 -6.00 -13.67
N VAL A 134 -0.40 -6.65 -14.07
CA VAL A 134 -0.37 -7.64 -15.16
C VAL A 134 -1.24 -8.84 -14.82
N PHE A 135 -1.14 -9.37 -13.60
CA PHE A 135 -1.97 -10.50 -13.16
C PHE A 135 -3.47 -10.14 -13.12
N GLY A 136 -3.80 -8.96 -12.60
CA GLY A 136 -5.17 -8.46 -12.62
C GLY A 136 -5.70 -8.29 -14.06
N LEU A 137 -4.86 -7.75 -14.96
CA LEU A 137 -5.20 -7.56 -16.36
C LEU A 137 -5.41 -8.91 -17.08
N GLU A 138 -4.56 -9.89 -16.82
CA GLU A 138 -4.70 -11.23 -17.37
C GLU A 138 -6.05 -11.88 -17.00
N LEU A 139 -6.41 -11.84 -15.69
CA LEU A 139 -7.70 -12.37 -15.25
C LEU A 139 -8.87 -11.60 -15.88
N TYR A 140 -8.75 -10.28 -16.02
CA TYR A 140 -9.76 -9.44 -16.65
C TYR A 140 -9.94 -9.76 -18.14
N LEU A 141 -8.85 -9.90 -18.89
CA LEU A 141 -8.86 -10.21 -20.34
C LEU A 141 -9.34 -11.64 -20.62
N ARG A 142 -9.07 -12.58 -19.70
CA ARG A 142 -9.56 -13.98 -19.80
C ARG A 142 -11.03 -14.12 -19.35
N HIS A 143 -11.71 -13.02 -19.09
CA HIS A 143 -13.10 -13.00 -18.62
C HIS A 143 -13.35 -13.76 -17.30
N ARG A 144 -12.31 -13.98 -16.48
CA ARG A 144 -12.40 -14.64 -15.17
C ARG A 144 -12.74 -13.63 -14.07
N TYR A 145 -13.89 -12.97 -14.22
CA TYR A 145 -14.27 -11.84 -13.37
C TYR A 145 -14.49 -12.18 -11.89
N LYS A 146 -14.91 -13.39 -11.57
CA LYS A 146 -15.05 -13.83 -10.17
C LYS A 146 -13.71 -13.90 -9.49
N GLU A 147 -12.72 -14.49 -10.14
CA GLU A 147 -11.36 -14.61 -9.63
C GLU A 147 -10.66 -13.25 -9.59
N PHE A 148 -10.86 -12.43 -10.61
CA PHE A 148 -10.39 -11.04 -10.61
C PHE A 148 -10.87 -10.28 -9.37
N ARG A 149 -12.20 -10.29 -9.08
CA ARG A 149 -12.76 -9.62 -7.91
C ARG A 149 -12.21 -10.16 -6.59
N TYR A 150 -12.06 -11.48 -6.49
CA TYR A 150 -11.49 -12.12 -5.30
C TYR A 150 -10.02 -11.73 -5.10
N THR A 151 -9.22 -11.75 -6.16
CA THR A 151 -7.81 -11.33 -6.14
C THR A 151 -7.67 -9.88 -5.71
N ILE A 152 -8.45 -8.97 -6.33
CA ILE A 152 -8.44 -7.56 -5.96
C ILE A 152 -8.85 -7.36 -4.50
N PHE A 153 -9.85 -8.08 -4.01
CA PHE A 153 -10.26 -8.01 -2.61
C PHE A 153 -9.14 -8.45 -1.66
N ILE A 154 -8.48 -9.57 -1.93
CA ILE A 154 -7.36 -10.05 -1.11
C ILE A 154 -6.21 -9.04 -1.11
N LEU A 155 -5.86 -8.51 -2.27
CA LEU A 155 -4.82 -7.48 -2.39
C LEU A 155 -5.15 -6.26 -1.55
N PHE A 156 -6.37 -5.73 -1.66
CA PHE A 156 -6.81 -4.60 -0.83
C PHE A 156 -6.73 -4.90 0.65
N PHE A 157 -7.26 -6.03 1.05
CA PHE A 157 -7.26 -6.44 2.45
C PHE A 157 -5.83 -6.53 3.00
N SER A 158 -4.92 -7.15 2.26
CA SER A 158 -3.50 -7.28 2.64
C SER A 158 -2.80 -5.93 2.75
N PHE A 159 -2.99 -5.05 1.76
CA PHE A 159 -2.39 -3.71 1.81
C PHE A 159 -2.96 -2.86 2.94
N PHE A 160 -4.28 -2.88 3.16
CA PHE A 160 -4.87 -2.09 4.25
C PHE A 160 -4.47 -2.60 5.62
N LEU A 161 -4.35 -3.91 5.79
CA LEU A 161 -3.82 -4.49 7.02
C LEU A 161 -2.37 -4.05 7.26
N SER A 162 -1.52 -4.13 6.23
CA SER A 162 -0.14 -3.64 6.30
C SER A 162 -0.06 -2.15 6.63
N TYR A 163 -0.94 -1.33 6.06
CA TYR A 163 -0.96 0.11 6.33
C TYR A 163 -1.40 0.43 7.75
N ILE A 164 -2.35 -0.32 8.30
CA ILE A 164 -2.76 -0.19 9.71
C ILE A 164 -1.59 -0.56 10.60
N LEU A 165 -0.92 -1.70 10.34
CA LEU A 165 0.25 -2.11 11.11
C LEU A 165 1.38 -1.08 11.02
N TYR A 166 1.63 -0.50 9.86
CA TYR A 166 2.65 0.54 9.68
C TYR A 166 2.35 1.83 10.44
N LEU A 167 1.08 2.18 10.65
CA LEU A 167 0.70 3.31 11.50
C LEU A 167 0.99 3.07 12.99
N PHE A 168 0.87 1.81 13.45
CA PHE A 168 1.17 1.44 14.85
C PHE A 168 2.65 1.18 15.09
N PHE A 169 3.32 0.60 14.12
CA PHE A 169 4.72 0.15 14.18
C PHE A 169 5.54 0.76 13.03
N PRO A 170 5.70 2.09 13.02
CA PRO A 170 6.46 2.73 11.95
C PRO A 170 7.93 2.36 12.04
N ALA A 171 8.47 1.83 10.93
CA ALA A 171 9.87 1.48 10.77
C ALA A 171 10.39 2.05 9.44
N ASN A 172 11.61 2.59 9.46
CA ASN A 172 12.27 3.14 8.28
C ASN A 172 13.08 2.08 7.53
N GLY A 173 13.45 1.02 8.25
CA GLY A 173 14.24 -0.08 7.75
C GLY A 173 15.73 -0.01 8.13
N PRO A 174 16.40 -1.15 8.21
CA PRO A 174 17.74 -1.28 8.78
C PRO A 174 18.81 -0.48 8.04
N ARG A 175 18.61 -0.14 6.77
CA ARG A 175 19.57 0.64 5.98
C ARG A 175 19.89 2.02 6.56
N PHE A 176 18.97 2.61 7.32
CA PHE A 176 19.16 3.94 7.92
C PHE A 176 19.94 3.87 9.23
N HIS A 177 20.04 2.69 9.86
CA HIS A 177 20.72 2.45 11.11
C HIS A 177 22.04 1.69 10.95
N LEU A 178 22.42 1.29 9.74
CA LEU A 178 23.68 0.59 9.49
C LEU A 178 24.91 1.40 9.91
N HIS A 179 24.86 2.72 9.78
CA HIS A 179 25.94 3.62 10.21
C HIS A 179 26.20 3.55 11.72
N ASP A 180 25.15 3.42 12.53
CA ASP A 180 25.26 3.38 13.98
C ASP A 180 25.92 2.06 14.47
N PHE A 181 25.78 0.99 13.69
CA PHE A 181 26.42 -0.31 14.00
C PHE A 181 27.90 -0.36 13.67
N TYR A 182 28.36 0.37 12.64
CA TYR A 182 29.79 0.44 12.31
C TYR A 182 30.57 1.39 13.23
N SER A 183 29.88 2.25 13.97
CA SER A 183 30.50 3.17 14.93
C SER A 183 30.65 2.58 16.35
N ILE A 184 30.12 1.38 16.61
CA ILE A 184 30.15 0.73 17.94
C ILE A 184 31.22 -0.38 18.00
N ASN A 185 31.90 -0.69 16.90
CA ASN A 185 33.08 -1.56 16.85
C ASN A 185 34.29 -0.73 16.50
#